data_5904c30a666cf1db655abf061b8d7802
#
_entry.id   5904c30a666cf1db655abf061b8d7802
#
_cell.length_a   1.000
_cell.length_b   1.000
_cell.length_c   1.000
_cell.angle_alpha   90.00
_cell.angle_beta   90.00
_cell.angle_gamma   90.00
#
_symmetry.space_group_name_H-M   'P 1'
#
loop_
_entity.id
_entity.type
_entity.pdbx_description
1 polymer ?
#
loop_
_entity_poly.entity_id
_entity_poly.type
_entity_poly.pdbx_seq_one_letter_code
_entity_poly.pdbx_strand_id
1 'polypeptide(L)'
;WHEMNVPFQDGQLLYDLVLQNHYQHIVEIGTSTGHSTVWLAWAASQTGGKVVTLELNERRQKEAIRNVEEAGLTAFVEFRLGNAHELVKTLGFRPDFVFSDADKDWYLQYFLDLRESLLPGGCYTTHNVTDGQAGDKYIDYLQHDPDFTSRIERSSRAGVMVSFKKK
;
A
#
# COMPACT_ATOMS: atom_id res chain seq x y z
N TRP A 1 7.27 3.01 18.38
CA TRP A 1 6.51 2.07 17.49
C TRP A 1 5.05 2.44 17.32
N HIS A 2 4.46 3.23 18.24
CA HIS A 2 3.01 3.43 18.29
C HIS A 2 2.46 4.52 17.37
N GLU A 3 3.21 5.58 17.08
CA GLU A 3 2.68 6.76 16.40
C GLU A 3 2.64 6.66 14.86
N MET A 4 3.42 5.77 14.26
CA MET A 4 3.53 5.61 12.80
C MET A 4 2.98 4.27 12.30
N ASN A 5 2.44 3.46 13.19
CA ASN A 5 1.94 2.15 12.84
C ASN A 5 0.50 2.22 12.32
N VAL A 6 0.23 1.40 11.32
CA VAL A 6 -1.14 1.17 10.85
C VAL A 6 -1.95 0.55 11.99
N PRO A 7 -3.13 1.06 12.32
CA PRO A 7 -4.01 0.42 13.29
C PRO A 7 -4.29 -1.04 12.94
N PHE A 8 -4.52 -1.86 13.95
CA PHE A 8 -4.78 -3.29 13.75
C PHE A 8 -5.89 -3.53 12.73
N GLN A 9 -6.97 -2.78 12.82
CA GLN A 9 -8.13 -2.92 11.93
C GLN A 9 -7.76 -2.65 10.47
N ASP A 10 -6.89 -1.68 10.23
CA ASP A 10 -6.45 -1.33 8.89
C ASP A 10 -5.48 -2.40 8.34
N GLY A 11 -4.58 -2.91 9.18
CA GLY A 11 -3.72 -4.03 8.83
C GLY A 11 -4.52 -5.28 8.45
N GLN A 12 -5.54 -5.61 9.26
CA GLN A 12 -6.44 -6.73 8.98
C GLN A 12 -7.21 -6.53 7.66
N LEU A 13 -7.65 -5.30 7.38
CA LEU A 13 -8.33 -4.97 6.12
C LEU A 13 -7.41 -5.25 4.91
N LEU A 14 -6.16 -4.78 4.96
CA LEU A 14 -5.19 -5.02 3.89
C LEU A 14 -4.95 -6.51 3.66
N TYR A 15 -4.76 -7.25 4.76
CA TYR A 15 -4.59 -8.70 4.72
C TYR A 15 -5.78 -9.38 4.06
N ASP A 16 -7.00 -9.05 4.49
CA ASP A 16 -8.23 -9.65 3.96
C ASP A 16 -8.43 -9.35 2.48
N LEU A 17 -8.16 -8.11 2.06
CA LEU A 17 -8.27 -7.72 0.64
C LEU A 17 -7.33 -8.55 -0.24
N VAL A 18 -6.09 -8.75 0.19
CA VAL A 18 -5.10 -9.55 -0.55
C VAL A 18 -5.55 -10.99 -0.66
N LEU A 19 -5.98 -11.60 0.45
CA LEU A 19 -6.42 -13.00 0.46
C LEU A 19 -7.68 -13.22 -0.38
N GLN A 20 -8.70 -12.40 -0.19
CA GLN A 20 -9.99 -12.58 -0.85
C GLN A 20 -9.86 -12.47 -2.38
N ASN A 21 -8.92 -11.69 -2.87
CA ASN A 21 -8.73 -11.45 -4.30
C ASN A 21 -7.50 -12.18 -4.87
N HIS A 22 -6.77 -12.94 -4.08
CA HIS A 22 -5.55 -13.66 -4.46
C HIS A 22 -4.48 -12.77 -5.09
N TYR A 23 -4.30 -11.56 -4.58
CA TYR A 23 -3.27 -10.66 -5.09
C TYR A 23 -1.87 -11.20 -4.80
N GLN A 24 -0.97 -11.06 -5.77
CA GLN A 24 0.39 -11.61 -5.71
C GLN A 24 1.49 -10.58 -6.01
N HIS A 25 1.14 -9.44 -6.62
CA HIS A 25 2.10 -8.40 -7.03
C HIS A 25 1.81 -7.13 -6.27
N ILE A 26 2.32 -7.05 -5.04
CA ILE A 26 1.96 -6.04 -4.07
C ILE A 26 3.03 -4.96 -4.02
N VAL A 27 2.61 -3.69 -4.08
CA VAL A 27 3.49 -2.53 -3.90
C VAL A 27 3.05 -1.76 -2.68
N GLU A 28 3.99 -1.45 -1.78
CA GLU A 28 3.78 -0.55 -0.66
C GLU A 28 4.61 0.72 -0.84
N ILE A 29 3.96 1.87 -0.77
CA ILE A 29 4.60 3.18 -0.80
C ILE A 29 4.67 3.71 0.63
N GLY A 30 5.87 3.71 1.21
CA GLY A 30 6.10 4.08 2.61
C GLY A 30 6.20 2.86 3.52
N THR A 31 7.38 2.27 3.57
CA THR A 31 7.68 1.13 4.46
C THR A 31 7.61 1.52 5.93
N SER A 32 8.13 2.71 6.25
CA SER A 32 8.32 3.15 7.63
C SER A 32 9.10 2.09 8.44
N THR A 33 8.60 1.70 9.60
CA THR A 33 9.22 0.65 10.43
C THR A 33 8.72 -0.76 10.12
N GLY A 34 7.90 -0.91 9.08
CA GLY A 34 7.53 -2.23 8.55
C GLY A 34 6.28 -2.86 9.16
N HIS A 35 5.49 -2.11 9.93
CA HIS A 35 4.29 -2.67 10.55
C HIS A 35 3.26 -3.14 9.50
N SER A 36 2.88 -2.26 8.57
CA SER A 36 1.99 -2.63 7.47
C SER A 36 2.66 -3.62 6.51
N THR A 37 3.98 -3.52 6.35
CA THR A 37 4.75 -4.46 5.53
C THR A 37 4.59 -5.90 6.03
N VAL A 38 4.59 -6.11 7.35
CA VAL A 38 4.38 -7.44 7.95
C VAL A 38 2.98 -7.96 7.60
N TRP A 39 1.94 -7.15 7.71
CA TRP A 39 0.58 -7.55 7.31
C TRP A 39 0.52 -7.96 5.84
N LEU A 40 1.09 -7.14 4.96
CA LEU A 40 1.10 -7.41 3.52
C LEU A 40 1.94 -8.65 3.17
N ALA A 41 3.10 -8.80 3.79
CA ALA A 41 3.97 -9.96 3.58
C ALA A 41 3.34 -11.26 4.09
N TRP A 42 2.64 -11.19 5.22
CA TRP A 42 1.88 -12.33 5.73
C TRP A 42 0.79 -12.75 4.74
N ALA A 43 0.03 -11.79 4.21
CA ALA A 43 -0.97 -12.07 3.18
C ALA A 43 -0.31 -12.66 1.91
N ALA A 44 0.78 -12.06 1.44
CA ALA A 44 1.52 -12.55 0.27
C ALA A 44 2.02 -13.99 0.46
N SER A 45 2.43 -14.36 1.67
CA SER A 45 2.84 -15.74 1.97
C SER A 45 1.71 -16.75 1.77
N GLN A 46 0.47 -16.32 1.91
CA GLN A 46 -0.72 -17.17 1.72
C GLN A 46 -1.17 -17.25 0.26
N THR A 47 -0.84 -16.25 -0.56
CA THR A 47 -1.23 -16.22 -1.97
C THR A 47 -0.12 -16.66 -2.93
N GLY A 48 1.08 -16.91 -2.42
CA GLY A 48 2.25 -17.18 -3.26
C GLY A 48 2.82 -15.94 -3.91
N GLY A 49 2.53 -14.76 -3.36
CA GLY A 49 2.94 -13.48 -3.88
C GLY A 49 4.17 -12.87 -3.21
N LYS A 50 4.42 -11.61 -3.50
CA LYS A 50 5.55 -10.84 -2.98
C LYS A 50 5.17 -9.37 -2.79
N VAL A 51 5.77 -8.72 -1.81
CA VAL A 51 5.63 -7.29 -1.55
C VAL A 51 6.92 -6.59 -1.97
N VAL A 52 6.79 -5.57 -2.81
CA VAL A 52 7.86 -4.60 -3.05
C VAL A 52 7.51 -3.34 -2.25
N THR A 53 8.36 -2.96 -1.32
CA THR A 53 8.10 -1.83 -0.42
C THR A 53 9.17 -0.75 -0.58
N LEU A 54 8.70 0.50 -0.67
CA LEU A 54 9.51 1.66 -1.01
C LEU A 54 9.69 2.57 0.22
N GLU A 55 10.93 2.93 0.55
CA GLU A 55 11.27 3.80 1.68
C GLU A 55 12.39 4.75 1.32
N LEU A 56 12.24 6.01 1.68
CA LEU A 56 13.26 7.05 1.48
C LEU A 56 14.33 7.03 2.58
N ASN A 57 13.92 6.71 3.81
CA ASN A 57 14.76 6.80 4.99
C ASN A 57 15.45 5.46 5.29
N GLU A 58 16.76 5.43 5.15
CA GLU A 58 17.56 4.21 5.32
C GLU A 58 17.44 3.62 6.74
N ARG A 59 17.37 4.47 7.77
CA ARG A 59 17.24 4.01 9.15
C ARG A 59 15.91 3.29 9.38
N ARG A 60 14.82 3.85 8.86
CA ARG A 60 13.49 3.21 8.93
C ARG A 60 13.46 1.90 8.17
N GLN A 61 14.07 1.87 6.98
CA GLN A 61 14.15 0.65 6.20
C GLN A 61 14.89 -0.46 6.95
N LYS A 62 16.03 -0.14 7.57
CA LYS A 62 16.80 -1.11 8.38
C LYS A 62 15.97 -1.68 9.53
N GLU A 63 15.20 -0.82 10.20
CA GLU A 63 14.29 -1.26 11.26
C GLU A 63 13.17 -2.16 10.70
N ALA A 64 12.60 -1.79 9.57
CA ALA A 64 11.58 -2.60 8.90
C ALA A 64 12.12 -3.97 8.50
N ILE A 65 13.34 -4.04 7.96
CA ILE A 65 13.99 -5.30 7.61
C ILE A 65 14.08 -6.22 8.84
N ARG A 66 14.52 -5.69 9.98
CA ARG A 66 14.60 -6.47 11.23
C ARG A 66 13.23 -6.96 11.67
N ASN A 67 12.22 -6.11 11.61
CA ASN A 67 10.86 -6.48 12.01
C ASN A 67 10.28 -7.56 11.10
N VAL A 68 10.53 -7.50 9.81
CA VAL A 68 10.12 -8.52 8.85
C VAL A 68 10.87 -9.83 9.08
N GLU A 69 12.17 -9.78 9.39
CA GLU A 69 12.97 -10.95 9.75
C GLU A 69 12.44 -11.64 11.01
N GLU A 70 12.15 -10.86 12.06
CA GLU A 70 11.57 -11.40 13.31
C GLU A 70 10.21 -12.06 13.07
N ALA A 71 9.44 -11.56 12.13
CA ALA A 71 8.16 -12.17 11.75
C ALA A 71 8.32 -13.41 10.86
N GLY A 72 9.54 -13.73 10.39
CA GLY A 72 9.79 -14.88 9.52
C GLY A 72 9.31 -14.68 8.08
N LEU A 73 9.20 -13.43 7.61
CA LEU A 73 8.58 -13.09 6.33
C LEU A 73 9.55 -12.54 5.28
N THR A 74 10.84 -12.61 5.52
CA THR A 74 11.87 -12.04 4.63
C THR A 74 11.75 -12.51 3.17
N ALA A 75 11.39 -13.78 2.97
CA ALA A 75 11.26 -14.36 1.63
C ALA A 75 10.16 -13.72 0.78
N PHE A 76 9.24 -12.99 1.39
CA PHE A 76 8.06 -12.39 0.73
C PHE A 76 8.18 -10.89 0.52
N VAL A 77 9.32 -10.28 0.86
CA VAL A 77 9.50 -8.82 0.77
C VAL A 77 10.78 -8.47 0.02
N GLU A 78 10.64 -7.53 -0.90
CA GLU A 78 11.78 -6.83 -1.52
C GLU A 78 11.75 -5.37 -1.06
N PHE A 79 12.81 -4.93 -0.40
CA PHE A 79 12.96 -3.56 0.06
C PHE A 79 13.70 -2.74 -0.99
N ARG A 80 13.12 -1.59 -1.37
CA ARG A 80 13.79 -0.62 -2.26
C ARG A 80 13.95 0.71 -1.55
N LEU A 81 15.20 1.13 -1.40
CA LEU A 81 15.53 2.42 -0.80
C LEU A 81 15.60 3.49 -1.88
N GLY A 82 14.91 4.61 -1.67
CA GLY A 82 14.95 5.73 -2.59
C GLY A 82 13.68 6.57 -2.54
N ASN A 83 13.65 7.58 -3.42
CA ASN A 83 12.50 8.46 -3.55
C ASN A 83 11.36 7.72 -4.27
N ALA A 84 10.25 7.53 -3.58
CA ALA A 84 9.09 6.84 -4.15
C ALA A 84 8.52 7.54 -5.40
N HIS A 85 8.65 8.87 -5.51
CA HIS A 85 8.24 9.61 -6.71
C HIS A 85 8.89 9.04 -7.99
N GLU A 86 10.14 8.58 -7.88
CA GLU A 86 10.87 7.96 -8.98
C GLU A 86 10.69 6.44 -9.02
N LEU A 87 10.72 5.79 -7.87
CA LEU A 87 10.67 4.32 -7.79
C LEU A 87 9.37 3.74 -8.33
N VAL A 88 8.23 4.42 -8.16
CA VAL A 88 6.95 3.95 -8.71
C VAL A 88 6.93 3.88 -10.22
N LYS A 89 7.79 4.65 -10.89
CA LYS A 89 7.91 4.66 -12.36
C LYS A 89 8.80 3.54 -12.90
N THR A 90 9.56 2.87 -12.04
CA THR A 90 10.57 1.88 -12.43
C THR A 90 10.42 0.57 -11.68
N LEU A 91 9.19 0.15 -11.41
CA LEU A 91 8.92 -1.08 -10.66
C LEU A 91 9.43 -2.33 -11.38
N GLY A 92 9.32 -2.38 -12.70
CA GLY A 92 9.71 -3.55 -13.49
C GLY A 92 8.64 -4.65 -13.56
N PHE A 93 7.45 -4.41 -13.02
CA PHE A 93 6.31 -5.33 -13.07
C PHE A 93 5.01 -4.54 -12.95
N ARG A 94 3.89 -5.17 -13.27
CA ARG A 94 2.54 -4.59 -13.09
C ARG A 94 1.96 -5.05 -11.77
N PRO A 95 1.62 -4.12 -10.84
CA PRO A 95 1.01 -4.51 -9.57
C PRO A 95 -0.45 -4.94 -9.75
N ASP A 96 -0.93 -5.77 -8.81
CA ASP A 96 -2.34 -6.07 -8.62
C ASP A 96 -2.89 -5.52 -7.30
N PHE A 97 -2.01 -5.08 -6.40
CA PHE A 97 -2.38 -4.42 -5.15
C PHE A 97 -1.37 -3.32 -4.80
N VAL A 98 -1.87 -2.15 -4.44
CA VAL A 98 -1.04 -1.02 -3.98
C VAL A 98 -1.56 -0.54 -2.63
N PHE A 99 -0.65 -0.32 -1.68
CA PHE A 99 -0.92 0.40 -0.45
C PHE A 99 -0.07 1.67 -0.38
N SER A 100 -0.71 2.84 -0.41
CA SER A 100 -0.06 4.14 -0.39
C SER A 100 -0.23 4.79 0.98
N ASP A 101 0.88 5.00 1.69
CA ASP A 101 0.90 5.56 3.05
C ASP A 101 2.08 6.50 3.29
N ALA A 102 2.59 7.14 2.26
CA ALA A 102 3.69 8.10 2.40
C ALA A 102 3.45 9.33 1.55
N ASP A 103 3.90 10.48 2.06
CA ASP A 103 3.87 11.74 1.31
C ASP A 103 2.44 12.11 0.88
N LYS A 104 1.64 12.51 1.86
CA LYS A 104 0.18 12.74 1.68
C LYS A 104 -0.16 13.74 0.57
N ASP A 105 0.70 14.74 0.34
CA ASP A 105 0.52 15.72 -0.73
C ASP A 105 0.74 15.11 -2.13
N TRP A 106 1.38 13.95 -2.19
CA TRP A 106 1.69 13.24 -3.44
C TRP A 106 0.71 12.10 -3.76
N TYR A 107 -0.31 11.89 -2.95
CA TYR A 107 -1.25 10.76 -3.10
C TYR A 107 -1.87 10.67 -4.50
N LEU A 108 -2.36 11.77 -5.02
CA LEU A 108 -2.95 11.79 -6.36
C LEU A 108 -1.90 11.45 -7.43
N GLN A 109 -0.70 12.00 -7.33
CA GLN A 109 0.35 11.73 -8.30
C GLN A 109 0.78 10.27 -8.29
N TYR A 110 0.93 9.65 -7.13
CA TYR A 110 1.22 8.21 -7.04
C TYR A 110 0.14 7.38 -7.74
N PHE A 111 -1.11 7.71 -7.51
CA PHE A 111 -2.22 7.03 -8.17
C PHE A 111 -2.15 7.19 -9.69
N LEU A 112 -1.94 8.40 -10.18
CA LEU A 112 -1.84 8.67 -11.62
C LEU A 112 -0.66 7.92 -12.25
N ASP A 113 0.47 7.85 -11.56
CA ASP A 113 1.67 7.16 -12.05
C ASP A 113 1.48 5.63 -12.12
N LEU A 114 0.64 5.05 -11.24
CA LEU A 114 0.42 3.61 -11.16
C LEU A 114 -0.88 3.14 -11.82
N ARG A 115 -1.79 4.07 -12.11
CA ARG A 115 -3.14 3.77 -12.59
C ARG A 115 -3.15 2.86 -13.82
N GLU A 116 -2.29 3.15 -14.80
CA GLU A 116 -2.26 2.39 -16.06
C GLU A 116 -1.61 1.01 -15.88
N SER A 117 -0.57 0.92 -15.04
CA SER A 117 0.14 -0.33 -14.80
C SER A 117 -0.60 -1.28 -13.88
N LEU A 118 -1.49 -0.78 -13.01
CA LEU A 118 -2.31 -1.62 -12.15
C LEU A 118 -3.14 -2.58 -13.01
N LEU A 119 -3.08 -3.87 -12.69
CA LEU A 119 -3.80 -4.89 -13.45
C LEU A 119 -5.31 -4.71 -13.34
N PRO A 120 -6.08 -5.00 -14.41
CA PRO A 120 -7.55 -5.04 -14.33
C PRO A 120 -8.01 -5.96 -13.20
N GLY A 121 -8.96 -5.50 -12.39
CA GLY A 121 -9.39 -6.20 -11.18
C GLY A 121 -8.49 -5.96 -9.98
N GLY A 122 -7.39 -5.25 -10.15
CA GLY A 122 -6.49 -4.88 -9.06
C GLY A 122 -7.09 -3.87 -8.10
N CYS A 123 -6.44 -3.68 -6.96
CA CYS A 123 -6.92 -2.83 -5.89
C CYS A 123 -5.84 -1.80 -5.50
N TYR A 124 -6.25 -0.54 -5.44
CA TYR A 124 -5.42 0.56 -4.96
C TYR A 124 -5.97 1.03 -3.61
N THR A 125 -5.14 0.98 -2.57
CA THR A 125 -5.54 1.41 -1.23
C THR A 125 -4.70 2.59 -0.75
N THR A 126 -5.31 3.47 0.05
CA THR A 126 -4.65 4.67 0.55
C THR A 126 -5.06 4.92 2.00
N HIS A 127 -4.09 5.17 2.85
CA HIS A 127 -4.28 5.38 4.29
C HIS A 127 -4.52 6.84 4.65
N ASN A 128 -5.06 7.10 5.85
CA ASN A 128 -5.29 8.45 6.41
C ASN A 128 -6.24 9.32 5.56
N VAL A 129 -7.32 8.74 5.07
CA VAL A 129 -8.27 9.48 4.22
C VAL A 129 -9.41 10.14 5.00
N THR A 130 -9.58 9.82 6.29
CA THR A 130 -10.66 10.38 7.13
C THR A 130 -10.17 11.25 8.28
N ASP A 131 -8.87 11.38 8.47
CA ASP A 131 -8.28 12.17 9.55
C ASP A 131 -7.76 13.56 9.09
N GLY A 132 -8.07 13.96 7.85
CA GLY A 132 -7.69 15.24 7.29
C GLY A 132 -6.27 15.28 6.70
N GLN A 133 -5.52 14.19 6.74
CA GLN A 133 -4.16 14.15 6.19
C GLN A 133 -4.14 14.01 4.67
N ALA A 134 -4.99 13.13 4.12
CA ALA A 134 -5.14 13.04 2.67
C ALA A 134 -5.99 14.20 2.17
N GLY A 135 -5.52 14.93 1.19
CA GLY A 135 -6.25 16.07 0.63
C GLY A 135 -7.51 15.63 -0.12
N ASP A 136 -8.50 16.53 -0.14
CA ASP A 136 -9.78 16.29 -0.82
C ASP A 136 -9.64 15.99 -2.32
N LYS A 137 -8.58 16.52 -2.96
CA LYS A 137 -8.32 16.31 -4.39
C LYS A 137 -8.18 14.84 -4.75
N TYR A 138 -7.45 14.06 -3.93
CA TYR A 138 -7.26 12.64 -4.17
C TYR A 138 -8.58 11.88 -4.07
N ILE A 139 -9.30 12.10 -2.97
CA ILE A 139 -10.58 11.42 -2.70
C ILE A 139 -11.58 11.75 -3.81
N ASP A 140 -11.71 13.03 -4.14
CA ASP A 140 -12.63 13.50 -5.18
C ASP A 140 -12.29 12.89 -6.54
N TYR A 141 -11.01 12.88 -6.91
CA TYR A 141 -10.56 12.29 -8.17
C TYR A 141 -10.97 10.82 -8.27
N LEU A 142 -10.65 10.02 -7.24
CA LEU A 142 -10.94 8.58 -7.23
C LEU A 142 -12.44 8.30 -7.30
N GLN A 143 -13.25 9.09 -6.60
CA GLN A 143 -14.70 8.92 -6.59
C GLN A 143 -15.34 9.19 -7.95
N HIS A 144 -14.67 9.99 -8.79
CA HIS A 144 -15.15 10.33 -10.13
C HIS A 144 -14.44 9.58 -11.26
N ASP A 145 -13.43 8.76 -10.97
CA ASP A 145 -12.73 7.99 -12.00
C ASP A 145 -13.64 6.86 -12.51
N PRO A 146 -14.00 6.86 -13.81
CA PRO A 146 -14.95 5.88 -14.36
C PRO A 146 -14.39 4.46 -14.41
N ASP A 147 -13.08 4.29 -14.31
CA ASP A 147 -12.43 2.97 -14.39
C ASP A 147 -12.25 2.31 -13.01
N PHE A 148 -12.67 3.00 -11.94
CA PHE A 148 -12.53 2.51 -10.57
C PHE A 148 -13.85 2.53 -9.83
N THR A 149 -14.03 1.53 -8.96
CA THR A 149 -15.11 1.51 -7.97
C THR A 149 -14.47 1.71 -6.60
N SER A 150 -14.81 2.82 -5.94
CA SER A 150 -14.13 3.25 -4.71
C SER A 150 -15.07 3.32 -3.52
N ARG A 151 -14.54 2.94 -2.35
CA ARG A 151 -15.21 3.11 -1.06
C ARG A 151 -14.21 3.53 0.00
N ILE A 152 -14.69 4.14 1.08
CA ILE A 152 -13.87 4.48 2.25
C ILE A 152 -14.27 3.54 3.38
N GLU A 153 -13.30 2.77 3.87
CA GLU A 153 -13.45 1.93 5.05
C GLU A 153 -13.07 2.75 6.29
N ARG A 154 -14.00 2.80 7.24
CA ARG A 154 -13.89 3.64 8.44
C ARG A 154 -13.74 2.82 9.72
N SER A 155 -13.14 1.64 9.63
CA SER A 155 -12.89 0.77 10.78
C SER A 155 -11.89 1.35 11.77
N SER A 156 -11.06 2.28 11.32
CA SER A 156 -10.19 3.09 12.18
C SER A 156 -10.48 4.57 11.96
N ARG A 157 -9.95 5.42 12.86
CA ARG A 157 -10.03 6.87 12.72
C ARG A 157 -9.28 7.39 11.49
N ALA A 158 -8.20 6.71 11.11
CA ALA A 158 -7.39 7.08 9.96
C ALA A 158 -8.12 6.88 8.63
N GLY A 159 -8.89 5.81 8.53
CA GLY A 159 -9.62 5.43 7.31
C GLY A 159 -8.73 4.92 6.19
N VAL A 160 -9.29 4.04 5.39
CA VAL A 160 -8.63 3.48 4.19
C VAL A 160 -9.55 3.66 3.01
N MET A 161 -9.07 4.30 1.95
CA MET A 161 -9.78 4.32 0.67
C MET A 161 -9.41 3.08 -0.12
N VAL A 162 -10.42 2.34 -0.56
CA VAL A 162 -10.27 1.08 -1.31
C VAL A 162 -10.87 1.28 -2.69
N SER A 163 -10.04 1.17 -3.72
CA SER A 163 -10.42 1.44 -5.10
C SER A 163 -10.09 0.24 -5.98
N PHE A 164 -11.10 -0.42 -6.53
CA PHE A 164 -10.93 -1.55 -7.44
C PHE A 164 -10.97 -1.07 -8.89
N LYS A 165 -9.97 -1.47 -9.66
CA LYS A 165 -9.92 -1.21 -11.10
C LYS A 165 -10.87 -2.16 -11.82
N LYS A 166 -11.76 -1.63 -12.64
CA LYS A 166 -12.69 -2.43 -13.44
C LYS A 166 -11.94 -3.33 -14.42
N LYS A 167 -12.51 -4.50 -14.69
CA LYS A 167 -11.95 -5.45 -15.65
C LYS A 167 -12.17 -5.04 -17.09
#